data_c056779a777dab055fa70a0ed503d13e
#
_entry.id   c056779a777dab055fa70a0ed503d13e
#
_cell.length_a   1.000
_cell.length_b   1.000
_cell.length_c   1.000
_cell.angle_alpha   90.00
_cell.angle_beta   90.00
_cell.angle_gamma   90.00
#
_symmetry.space_group_name_H-M   'P 1'
#
loop_
_entity.id
_entity.type
_entity.pdbx_description
1 polymer ?
#
loop_
_entity_poly.entity_id
_entity_poly.type
_entity_poly.pdbx_seq_one_letter_code
_entity_poly.pdbx_strand_id
1 'polypeptide(L)'
;MTRLTDTALKAALRKPRSSQVDLVDGTVPGLFVRLGNGDTATWSLRLRVSGEAGTSTRGLKLKGRKYRLTLGTYPAIGIELARARANAYRDQAKKGESPAISLEHAATAGGLTVEALGMRFLEDYARSKELRSARKYEQSIVTHINPNIGNVIVDVLNREQVRNLIRKVRIRRPRPDSEKGRARGGSEAARTVIAVLRLLVSWAIRENLIKRADNPASDMEKNLPKKRKKDRVLSLDEARIVWRAATSAGYAFGTHVQLMLLTGCRAGEWAHAVWNWVDLKQGLLIIPAEAYKTDHVHVIPLVPEAVAILKNVPKGRDGEYILSSTEGAKPIRGIGKFYRTRLPREIIACTGSEFSSPFTSHDLRRTVATRLGESLGVGGEQLIKKVLGHSDGSVTAIYNRYGYVKEMRAGLEAWARELTK
;
A
#
# COMPACT_ATOMS: atom_id res chain seq x y z
N MET A 1 24.61 -20.99 5.01
CA MET A 1 24.74 -19.76 4.20
C MET A 1 23.80 -18.71 4.79
N THR A 2 24.31 -17.56 5.11
CA THR A 2 23.54 -16.51 5.80
C THR A 2 22.58 -15.80 4.85
N ARG A 3 21.36 -15.51 5.31
CA ARG A 3 20.36 -14.74 4.56
C ARG A 3 20.89 -13.33 4.33
N LEU A 4 21.04 -12.91 3.07
CA LEU A 4 21.46 -11.57 2.74
C LEU A 4 20.32 -10.57 3.09
N THR A 5 20.67 -9.47 3.76
CA THR A 5 19.74 -8.40 4.13
C THR A 5 20.14 -7.09 3.48
N ASP A 6 19.21 -6.15 3.32
CA ASP A 6 19.49 -4.83 2.76
C ASP A 6 20.50 -4.06 3.63
N THR A 7 20.40 -4.21 4.94
CA THR A 7 21.35 -3.62 5.89
C THR A 7 22.76 -4.19 5.70
N ALA A 8 22.89 -5.51 5.55
CA ALA A 8 24.19 -6.15 5.31
C ALA A 8 24.79 -5.75 3.96
N LEU A 9 23.96 -5.60 2.94
CA LEU A 9 24.38 -5.16 1.61
C LEU A 9 24.87 -3.70 1.63
N LYS A 10 24.15 -2.79 2.28
CA LYS A 10 24.58 -1.40 2.48
C LYS A 10 25.87 -1.30 3.27
N ALA A 11 26.00 -2.10 4.33
CA ALA A 11 27.23 -2.14 5.11
C ALA A 11 28.42 -2.66 4.29
N ALA A 12 28.19 -3.68 3.45
CA ALA A 12 29.20 -4.20 2.54
C ALA A 12 29.62 -3.18 1.47
N LEU A 13 28.67 -2.39 0.95
CA LEU A 13 28.96 -1.34 -0.05
C LEU A 13 29.85 -0.21 0.49
N ARG A 14 29.73 0.12 1.77
CA ARG A 14 30.54 1.17 2.42
C ARG A 14 31.99 0.78 2.69
N LYS A 15 32.33 -0.51 2.61
CA LYS A 15 33.70 -0.97 2.86
C LYS A 15 34.59 -0.76 1.62
N PRO A 16 35.79 -0.19 1.76
CA PRO A 16 36.74 -0.10 0.67
C PRO A 16 37.08 -1.48 0.13
N ARG A 17 37.18 -1.62 -1.18
CA ARG A 17 37.46 -2.89 -1.86
C ARG A 17 38.50 -2.67 -2.97
N SER A 18 39.49 -3.56 -3.00
CA SER A 18 40.51 -3.61 -4.06
C SER A 18 40.14 -4.55 -5.22
N SER A 19 39.11 -5.39 -5.03
CA SER A 19 38.67 -6.38 -6.01
C SER A 19 37.13 -6.57 -5.93
N GLN A 20 36.58 -7.18 -6.99
CA GLN A 20 35.15 -7.54 -7.01
C GLN A 20 34.83 -8.64 -6.01
N VAL A 21 33.75 -8.51 -5.26
CA VAL A 21 33.29 -9.46 -4.26
C VAL A 21 31.87 -9.94 -4.59
N ASP A 22 31.65 -11.25 -4.64
CA ASP A 22 30.34 -11.86 -4.82
C ASP A 22 29.74 -12.21 -3.44
N LEU A 23 28.63 -11.60 -3.07
CA LEU A 23 27.85 -11.96 -1.89
C LEU A 23 26.69 -12.85 -2.31
N VAL A 24 26.72 -14.10 -1.84
CA VAL A 24 25.70 -15.10 -2.18
C VAL A 24 24.48 -14.96 -1.27
N ASP A 25 23.27 -15.01 -1.86
CA ASP A 25 22.04 -15.04 -1.08
C ASP A 25 21.75 -16.46 -0.58
N GLY A 26 21.68 -16.62 0.76
CA GLY A 26 21.37 -17.92 1.37
C GLY A 26 19.91 -18.36 1.19
N THR A 27 19.01 -17.49 0.70
CA THR A 27 17.58 -17.77 0.53
C THR A 27 17.25 -18.36 -0.84
N VAL A 28 17.88 -17.82 -1.91
CA VAL A 28 17.63 -18.26 -3.29
C VAL A 28 18.89 -18.86 -3.88
N PRO A 29 18.91 -20.19 -4.10
CA PRO A 29 20.08 -20.87 -4.65
C PRO A 29 20.51 -20.28 -6.01
N GLY A 30 21.80 -19.95 -6.12
CA GLY A 30 22.40 -19.39 -7.32
C GLY A 30 22.28 -17.86 -7.46
N LEU A 31 21.49 -17.19 -6.62
CA LEU A 31 21.43 -15.74 -6.58
C LEU A 31 22.64 -15.18 -5.81
N PHE A 32 23.28 -14.17 -6.38
CA PHE A 32 24.36 -13.44 -5.73
C PHE A 32 24.38 -11.99 -6.22
N VAL A 33 24.95 -11.11 -5.41
CA VAL A 33 25.21 -9.73 -5.80
C VAL A 33 26.72 -9.53 -5.91
N ARG A 34 27.17 -8.99 -7.02
CA ARG A 34 28.56 -8.63 -7.27
C ARG A 34 28.77 -7.15 -6.90
N LEU A 35 29.62 -6.93 -5.95
CA LEU A 35 30.07 -5.59 -5.55
C LEU A 35 31.25 -5.18 -6.44
N GLY A 36 31.13 -4.06 -7.14
CA GLY A 36 32.21 -3.43 -7.90
C GLY A 36 33.14 -2.59 -7.03
N ASN A 37 34.06 -1.87 -7.65
CA ASN A 37 35.02 -0.98 -6.95
C ASN A 37 34.38 0.33 -6.45
N GLY A 38 33.09 0.59 -6.74
CA GLY A 38 32.33 1.76 -6.32
C GLY A 38 31.06 1.39 -5.55
N ASP A 39 30.14 2.35 -5.42
CA ASP A 39 28.88 2.20 -4.66
C ASP A 39 27.81 1.37 -5.38
N THR A 40 28.09 0.84 -6.55
CA THR A 40 27.16 0.03 -7.34
C THR A 40 27.41 -1.46 -7.17
N ALA A 41 26.33 -2.22 -7.16
CA ALA A 41 26.37 -3.67 -7.09
C ALA A 41 25.43 -4.27 -8.15
N THR A 42 25.78 -5.41 -8.71
CA THR A 42 25.02 -6.07 -9.77
C THR A 42 24.48 -7.42 -9.31
N TRP A 43 23.18 -7.55 -9.33
CA TRP A 43 22.50 -8.82 -9.08
C TRP A 43 22.70 -9.78 -10.25
N SER A 44 23.09 -11.00 -9.95
CA SER A 44 23.30 -12.07 -10.92
C SER A 44 22.74 -13.41 -10.40
N LEU A 45 22.28 -14.23 -11.33
CA LEU A 45 21.76 -15.56 -11.05
C LEU A 45 22.55 -16.61 -11.86
N ARG A 46 23.04 -17.66 -11.17
CA ARG A 46 23.57 -18.87 -11.80
C ARG A 46 22.50 -19.95 -11.75
N LEU A 47 22.11 -20.53 -12.87
CA LEU A 47 21.14 -21.61 -12.94
C LEU A 47 21.53 -22.64 -14.02
N ARG A 48 20.85 -23.80 -14.00
CA ARG A 48 20.91 -24.81 -15.05
C ARG A 48 19.53 -25.01 -15.62
N VAL A 49 19.45 -25.14 -16.96
CA VAL A 49 18.20 -25.44 -17.67
C VAL A 49 18.08 -26.95 -17.85
N SER A 50 16.99 -27.53 -17.41
CA SER A 50 16.69 -28.95 -17.55
C SER A 50 16.43 -29.32 -19.01
N GLY A 51 16.94 -30.48 -19.46
CA GLY A 51 16.71 -30.95 -20.85
C GLY A 51 17.72 -30.47 -21.88
N GLU A 52 18.46 -29.38 -21.66
CA GLU A 52 19.59 -28.99 -22.52
C GLU A 52 20.85 -29.82 -22.12
N ALA A 53 20.98 -31.01 -22.70
CA ALA A 53 22.11 -31.87 -22.43
C ALA A 53 23.35 -31.37 -23.20
N GLY A 54 24.39 -30.99 -22.46
CA GLY A 54 25.73 -30.79 -23.00
C GLY A 54 26.66 -31.92 -22.54
N THR A 55 27.70 -32.16 -23.28
CA THR A 55 28.81 -33.06 -22.85
C THR A 55 29.92 -32.19 -22.26
N SER A 56 30.48 -32.63 -21.13
CA SER A 56 31.66 -31.97 -20.53
C SER A 56 32.89 -32.23 -21.40
N THR A 57 33.91 -31.40 -21.23
CA THR A 57 35.25 -31.62 -21.85
C THR A 57 35.87 -32.99 -21.53
N ARG A 58 35.29 -33.74 -20.57
CA ARG A 58 35.68 -35.10 -20.22
C ARG A 58 34.66 -36.17 -20.64
N GLY A 59 33.75 -35.84 -21.61
CA GLY A 59 32.78 -36.79 -22.17
C GLY A 59 31.59 -37.17 -21.26
N LEU A 60 31.45 -36.58 -20.08
CA LEU A 60 30.34 -36.85 -19.16
C LEU A 60 29.08 -36.08 -19.57
N LYS A 61 27.92 -36.77 -19.65
CA LYS A 61 26.62 -36.11 -19.86
C LYS A 61 26.33 -35.12 -18.75
N LEU A 62 26.21 -33.84 -19.08
CA LEU A 62 25.88 -32.80 -18.12
C LEU A 62 24.35 -32.73 -17.89
N LYS A 63 23.95 -32.64 -16.65
CA LYS A 63 22.52 -32.42 -16.27
C LYS A 63 22.06 -30.98 -16.59
N GLY A 64 22.03 -30.61 -17.86
CA GLY A 64 21.59 -29.32 -18.35
C GLY A 64 22.71 -28.25 -18.54
N ARG A 65 22.44 -27.25 -19.36
CA ARG A 65 23.37 -26.14 -19.66
C ARG A 65 23.37 -25.09 -18.53
N LYS A 66 24.57 -24.60 -18.18
CA LYS A 66 24.75 -23.56 -17.14
C LYS A 66 24.55 -22.19 -17.79
N TYR A 67 23.77 -21.34 -17.12
CA TYR A 67 23.56 -19.93 -17.49
C TYR A 67 23.94 -19.02 -16.35
N ARG A 68 24.40 -17.83 -16.69
CA ARG A 68 24.57 -16.71 -15.78
C ARG A 68 23.76 -15.54 -16.32
N LEU A 69 22.75 -15.10 -15.55
CA LEU A 69 21.86 -14.01 -15.91
C LEU A 69 22.18 -12.80 -15.05
N THR A 70 22.22 -11.63 -15.63
CA THR A 70 22.26 -10.34 -14.92
C THR A 70 20.82 -9.93 -14.65
N LEU A 71 20.48 -9.71 -13.38
CA LEU A 71 19.11 -9.35 -12.96
C LEU A 71 18.91 -7.84 -12.82
N GLY A 72 19.99 -7.08 -12.80
CA GLY A 72 20.01 -5.63 -12.68
C GLY A 72 20.92 -5.11 -11.57
N THR A 73 20.91 -3.80 -11.32
CA THR A 73 21.83 -3.13 -10.39
C THR A 73 21.14 -2.75 -9.08
N TYR A 74 21.82 -2.86 -7.97
CA TYR A 74 21.42 -2.27 -6.69
C TYR A 74 21.93 -0.81 -6.64
N PRO A 75 21.19 0.17 -6.10
CA PRO A 75 19.90 0.03 -5.39
C PRO A 75 18.64 0.05 -6.27
N ALA A 76 18.75 0.24 -7.59
CA ALA A 76 17.58 0.24 -8.50
C ALA A 76 16.75 -1.05 -8.37
N ILE A 77 17.41 -2.19 -8.15
CA ILE A 77 16.79 -3.46 -7.82
C ILE A 77 17.12 -3.82 -6.38
N GLY A 78 16.13 -3.74 -5.49
CA GLY A 78 16.26 -4.19 -4.11
C GLY A 78 16.30 -5.72 -3.99
N ILE A 79 16.70 -6.23 -2.81
CA ILE A 79 16.92 -7.66 -2.56
C ILE A 79 15.67 -8.52 -2.79
N GLU A 80 14.48 -8.03 -2.43
CA GLU A 80 13.22 -8.79 -2.61
C GLU A 80 12.86 -8.94 -4.09
N LEU A 81 13.12 -7.90 -4.90
CA LEU A 81 12.93 -7.95 -6.34
C LEU A 81 13.94 -8.89 -7.00
N ALA A 82 15.20 -8.83 -6.59
CA ALA A 82 16.22 -9.73 -7.08
C ALA A 82 15.88 -11.21 -6.80
N ARG A 83 15.37 -11.51 -5.60
CA ARG A 83 14.88 -12.85 -5.21
C ARG A 83 13.68 -13.29 -6.05
N ALA A 84 12.71 -12.39 -6.27
CA ALA A 84 11.53 -12.68 -7.08
C ALA A 84 11.91 -13.01 -8.52
N ARG A 85 12.80 -12.22 -9.14
CA ARG A 85 13.33 -12.47 -10.50
C ARG A 85 14.09 -13.79 -10.56
N ALA A 86 14.97 -14.04 -9.61
CA ALA A 86 15.75 -15.26 -9.56
C ALA A 86 14.86 -16.50 -9.48
N ASN A 87 13.82 -16.49 -8.66
CA ASN A 87 12.86 -17.59 -8.57
C ASN A 87 12.06 -17.79 -9.86
N ALA A 88 11.61 -16.72 -10.53
CA ALA A 88 10.90 -16.81 -11.80
C ALA A 88 11.76 -17.49 -12.88
N TYR A 89 13.03 -17.08 -13.03
CA TYR A 89 13.97 -17.69 -13.99
C TYR A 89 14.32 -19.13 -13.63
N ARG A 90 14.39 -19.48 -12.35
CA ARG A 90 14.61 -20.86 -11.91
C ARG A 90 13.42 -21.77 -12.22
N ASP A 91 12.21 -21.24 -12.11
CA ASP A 91 11.00 -22.01 -12.44
C ASP A 91 10.86 -22.23 -13.95
N GLN A 92 11.25 -21.24 -14.78
CA GLN A 92 11.38 -21.43 -16.24
C GLN A 92 12.45 -22.49 -16.56
N ALA A 93 13.62 -22.40 -15.96
CA ALA A 93 14.72 -23.33 -16.17
C ALA A 93 14.38 -24.79 -15.80
N LYS A 94 13.56 -24.99 -14.75
CA LYS A 94 13.05 -26.33 -14.37
C LYS A 94 12.12 -26.92 -15.42
N LYS A 95 11.40 -26.07 -16.18
CA LYS A 95 10.52 -26.47 -17.29
C LYS A 95 11.27 -26.74 -18.60
N GLY A 96 12.60 -26.58 -18.60
CA GLY A 96 13.41 -26.71 -19.80
C GLY A 96 13.45 -25.45 -20.69
N GLU A 97 12.83 -24.35 -20.24
CA GLU A 97 12.84 -23.09 -20.96
C GLU A 97 14.10 -22.30 -20.63
N SER A 98 14.90 -21.94 -21.66
CA SER A 98 16.10 -21.13 -21.47
C SER A 98 15.75 -19.66 -21.23
N PRO A 99 16.03 -19.10 -20.04
CA PRO A 99 15.77 -17.67 -19.79
C PRO A 99 16.62 -16.74 -20.67
N ALA A 100 17.79 -17.19 -21.11
CA ALA A 100 18.68 -16.41 -21.99
C ALA A 100 18.06 -16.22 -23.38
N ILE A 101 17.44 -17.26 -23.94
CA ILE A 101 16.77 -17.19 -25.25
C ILE A 101 15.57 -16.24 -25.19
N SER A 102 14.81 -16.26 -24.09
CA SER A 102 13.68 -15.33 -23.89
C SER A 102 14.14 -13.87 -23.81
N LEU A 103 15.31 -13.59 -23.23
CA LEU A 103 15.89 -12.25 -23.13
C LEU A 103 16.49 -11.80 -24.48
N GLU A 104 17.16 -12.70 -25.22
CA GLU A 104 17.70 -12.42 -26.55
C GLU A 104 16.59 -12.17 -27.57
N HIS A 105 15.50 -12.94 -27.56
CA HIS A 105 14.35 -12.69 -28.43
C HIS A 105 13.66 -11.36 -28.11
N ALA A 106 13.58 -10.96 -26.85
CA ALA A 106 13.05 -9.64 -26.47
C ALA A 106 13.98 -8.49 -26.92
N ALA A 107 15.30 -8.69 -26.86
CA ALA A 107 16.30 -7.70 -27.29
C ALA A 107 16.39 -7.59 -28.79
N THR A 108 16.31 -8.71 -29.55
CA THR A 108 16.37 -8.74 -31.02
C THR A 108 15.07 -8.26 -31.67
N ALA A 109 13.92 -8.40 -31.01
CA ALA A 109 12.64 -7.91 -31.52
C ALA A 109 12.46 -6.38 -31.41
N GLY A 110 13.38 -5.66 -30.75
CA GLY A 110 13.38 -4.20 -30.66
C GLY A 110 12.16 -3.57 -29.94
N GLY A 111 11.38 -4.37 -29.20
CA GLY A 111 10.15 -3.92 -28.55
C GLY A 111 10.30 -3.71 -27.03
N LEU A 112 9.54 -2.75 -26.48
CA LEU A 112 9.51 -2.45 -25.04
C LEU A 112 8.81 -3.57 -24.29
N THR A 113 9.50 -4.24 -23.33
CA THR A 113 8.91 -5.28 -22.50
C THR A 113 8.04 -4.68 -21.37
N VAL A 114 7.09 -5.46 -20.85
CA VAL A 114 6.26 -5.05 -19.69
C VAL A 114 7.12 -4.70 -18.49
N GLU A 115 8.21 -5.41 -18.25
CA GLU A 115 9.12 -5.12 -17.16
C GLU A 115 9.85 -3.78 -17.35
N ALA A 116 10.44 -3.56 -18.53
CA ALA A 116 11.13 -2.30 -18.85
C ALA A 116 10.17 -1.11 -18.80
N LEU A 117 8.95 -1.29 -19.33
CA LEU A 117 7.89 -0.29 -19.22
C LEU A 117 7.50 -0.01 -17.75
N GLY A 118 7.40 -1.06 -16.94
CA GLY A 118 7.10 -0.93 -15.51
C GLY A 118 8.15 -0.11 -14.75
N MET A 119 9.43 -0.34 -15.04
CA MET A 119 10.52 0.44 -14.44
C MET A 119 10.45 1.92 -14.86
N ARG A 120 10.30 2.17 -16.15
CA ARG A 120 10.18 3.52 -16.70
C ARG A 120 8.96 4.26 -16.13
N PHE A 121 7.81 3.60 -16.02
CA PHE A 121 6.62 4.16 -15.40
C PHE A 121 6.84 4.56 -13.94
N LEU A 122 7.57 3.75 -13.17
CA LEU A 122 7.87 4.08 -11.78
C LEU A 122 8.79 5.29 -11.65
N GLU A 123 9.75 5.45 -12.54
CA GLU A 123 10.68 6.58 -12.54
C GLU A 123 10.05 7.84 -13.11
N ASP A 124 9.56 7.78 -14.36
CA ASP A 124 9.13 8.95 -15.11
C ASP A 124 7.73 9.45 -14.75
N TYR A 125 6.88 8.58 -14.18
CA TYR A 125 5.51 8.94 -13.82
C TYR A 125 5.23 8.90 -12.32
N ALA A 126 5.54 7.78 -11.66
CA ALA A 126 5.07 7.60 -10.29
C ALA A 126 5.94 8.34 -9.26
N ARG A 127 7.27 8.32 -9.43
CA ARG A 127 8.22 8.99 -8.54
C ARG A 127 8.41 10.46 -8.90
N SER A 128 8.53 10.79 -10.19
CA SER A 128 8.67 12.19 -10.64
C SER A 128 7.51 13.07 -10.22
N LYS A 129 6.28 12.51 -10.15
CA LYS A 129 5.08 13.19 -9.68
C LYS A 129 4.81 12.99 -8.19
N GLU A 130 5.76 12.43 -7.44
CA GLU A 130 5.66 12.15 -6.00
C GLU A 130 4.34 11.47 -5.58
N LEU A 131 3.84 10.57 -6.43
CA LEU A 131 2.54 9.95 -6.20
C LEU A 131 2.54 9.12 -4.91
N ARG A 132 1.64 9.42 -4.00
CA ARG A 132 1.44 8.64 -2.75
C ARG A 132 1.22 7.14 -3.01
N SER A 133 0.75 6.79 -4.20
CA SER A 133 0.51 5.41 -4.65
C SER A 133 1.73 4.73 -5.29
N ALA A 134 2.86 5.42 -5.49
CA ALA A 134 4.05 4.87 -6.16
C ALA A 134 4.50 3.53 -5.56
N ARG A 135 4.58 3.43 -4.23
CA ARG A 135 4.92 2.17 -3.54
C ARG A 135 3.93 1.02 -3.83
N LYS A 136 2.64 1.33 -3.96
CA LYS A 136 1.61 0.34 -4.29
C LYS A 136 1.75 -0.13 -5.73
N TYR A 137 2.08 0.77 -6.65
CA TYR A 137 2.36 0.44 -8.05
C TYR A 137 3.59 -0.45 -8.15
N GLU A 138 4.69 -0.04 -7.54
CA GLU A 138 5.92 -0.83 -7.48
C GLU A 138 5.67 -2.24 -6.92
N GLN A 139 4.97 -2.36 -5.80
CA GLN A 139 4.63 -3.65 -5.23
C GLN A 139 3.81 -4.52 -6.19
N SER A 140 2.85 -3.96 -6.92
CA SER A 140 2.03 -4.70 -7.88
C SER A 140 2.84 -5.15 -9.09
N ILE A 141 3.69 -4.27 -9.62
CA ILE A 141 4.57 -4.55 -10.76
C ILE A 141 5.55 -5.65 -10.40
N VAL A 142 6.28 -5.48 -9.30
CA VAL A 142 7.34 -6.38 -8.86
C VAL A 142 6.81 -7.75 -8.41
N THR A 143 5.72 -7.76 -7.64
CA THR A 143 5.25 -9.00 -7.01
C THR A 143 4.36 -9.83 -7.93
N HIS A 144 3.63 -9.19 -8.84
CA HIS A 144 2.59 -9.86 -9.61
C HIS A 144 2.75 -9.74 -11.12
N ILE A 145 3.10 -8.57 -11.66
CA ILE A 145 3.14 -8.34 -13.11
C ILE A 145 4.41 -8.95 -13.68
N ASN A 146 5.57 -8.47 -13.25
CA ASN A 146 6.86 -8.91 -13.81
C ASN A 146 7.11 -10.41 -13.74
N PRO A 147 6.83 -11.13 -12.62
CA PRO A 147 7.06 -12.57 -12.55
C PRO A 147 6.19 -13.40 -13.51
N ASN A 148 5.13 -12.81 -14.07
CA ASN A 148 4.19 -13.54 -14.93
C ASN A 148 4.24 -13.12 -16.41
N ILE A 149 4.45 -11.83 -16.69
CA ILE A 149 4.41 -11.27 -18.03
C ILE A 149 5.51 -10.22 -18.27
N GLY A 150 6.50 -10.10 -17.39
CA GLY A 150 7.55 -9.08 -17.49
C GLY A 150 8.35 -9.14 -18.79
N ASN A 151 8.60 -10.34 -19.30
CA ASN A 151 9.35 -10.57 -20.56
C ASN A 151 8.51 -10.38 -21.84
N VAL A 152 7.19 -10.16 -21.70
CA VAL A 152 6.30 -9.98 -22.85
C VAL A 152 6.51 -8.57 -23.43
N ILE A 153 6.65 -8.45 -24.74
CA ILE A 153 6.66 -7.15 -25.43
C ILE A 153 5.25 -6.55 -25.32
N VAL A 154 5.18 -5.27 -24.93
CA VAL A 154 3.90 -4.61 -24.64
C VAL A 154 3.02 -4.52 -25.88
N ASP A 155 3.61 -4.29 -27.06
CA ASP A 155 2.87 -4.21 -28.33
C ASP A 155 2.14 -5.50 -28.71
N VAL A 156 2.66 -6.66 -28.28
CA VAL A 156 2.04 -7.99 -28.55
C VAL A 156 1.33 -8.58 -27.32
N LEU A 157 1.30 -7.87 -26.21
CA LEU A 157 0.56 -8.30 -25.03
C LEU A 157 -0.93 -8.44 -25.36
N ASN A 158 -1.49 -9.62 -25.17
CA ASN A 158 -2.88 -9.88 -25.52
C ASN A 158 -3.78 -10.09 -24.29
N ARG A 159 -5.10 -10.05 -24.51
CA ARG A 159 -6.12 -10.19 -23.47
C ARG A 159 -6.07 -11.55 -22.76
N GLU A 160 -5.62 -12.60 -23.43
CA GLU A 160 -5.51 -13.94 -22.85
C GLU A 160 -4.37 -14.00 -21.83
N GLN A 161 -3.22 -13.42 -22.16
CA GLN A 161 -2.09 -13.32 -21.20
C GLN A 161 -2.49 -12.51 -19.95
N VAL A 162 -3.26 -11.43 -20.12
CA VAL A 162 -3.80 -10.67 -18.99
C VAL A 162 -4.80 -11.51 -18.17
N ARG A 163 -5.70 -12.28 -18.81
CA ARG A 163 -6.59 -13.20 -18.09
C ARG A 163 -5.82 -14.26 -17.30
N ASN A 164 -4.77 -14.81 -17.88
CA ASN A 164 -3.92 -15.80 -17.22
C ASN A 164 -3.18 -15.21 -16.01
N LEU A 165 -2.66 -13.98 -16.13
CA LEU A 165 -2.11 -13.23 -15.00
C LEU A 165 -3.16 -13.07 -13.88
N ILE A 166 -4.37 -12.64 -14.23
CA ILE A 166 -5.47 -12.44 -13.26
C ILE A 166 -5.82 -13.76 -12.56
N ARG A 167 -5.94 -14.87 -13.28
CA ARG A 167 -6.21 -16.20 -12.70
C ARG A 167 -5.11 -16.58 -11.70
N LYS A 168 -3.84 -16.43 -12.06
CA LYS A 168 -2.69 -16.73 -11.18
C LYS A 168 -2.69 -15.86 -9.93
N VAL A 169 -2.97 -14.56 -10.05
CA VAL A 169 -3.00 -13.63 -8.91
C VAL A 169 -4.21 -13.88 -7.99
N ARG A 170 -5.34 -14.36 -8.52
CA ARG A 170 -6.52 -14.70 -7.70
C ARG A 170 -6.27 -15.85 -6.74
N ILE A 171 -5.38 -16.75 -7.06
CA ILE A 171 -5.02 -17.88 -6.18
C ILE A 171 -4.25 -17.33 -4.98
N ARG A 172 -4.82 -17.54 -3.79
CA ARG A 172 -4.12 -17.22 -2.53
C ARG A 172 -3.01 -18.24 -2.32
N ARG A 173 -1.77 -17.76 -2.21
CA ARG A 173 -0.60 -18.60 -1.93
C ARG A 173 0.00 -18.19 -0.59
N PRO A 174 0.48 -19.15 0.23
CA PRO A 174 1.25 -18.83 1.42
C PRO A 174 2.43 -17.92 1.07
N ARG A 175 2.78 -17.02 1.96
CA ARG A 175 3.96 -16.18 1.81
C ARG A 175 5.17 -16.96 2.37
N PRO A 176 6.19 -17.29 1.57
CA PRO A 176 7.33 -18.10 2.04
C PRO A 176 8.04 -17.49 3.26
N ASP A 177 8.04 -16.14 3.36
CA ASP A 177 8.80 -15.40 4.37
C ASP A 177 7.92 -14.90 5.52
N SER A 178 6.72 -15.41 5.69
CA SER A 178 5.80 -14.95 6.72
C SER A 178 5.59 -16.01 7.79
N GLU A 179 6.22 -15.85 8.95
CA GLU A 179 5.94 -16.67 10.16
C GLU A 179 4.46 -16.72 10.55
N LYS A 180 3.63 -15.80 10.03
CA LYS A 180 2.20 -15.66 10.33
C LYS A 180 1.28 -15.99 9.17
N GLY A 181 1.71 -16.82 8.20
CA GLY A 181 0.83 -17.38 7.16
C GLY A 181 0.07 -16.36 6.29
N ARG A 182 0.57 -15.13 6.13
CA ARG A 182 -0.08 -14.13 5.27
C ARG A 182 -0.04 -14.59 3.81
N ALA A 183 -1.22 -14.87 3.24
CA ALA A 183 -1.33 -15.25 1.86
C ALA A 183 -1.09 -14.07 0.91
N ARG A 184 -0.38 -14.32 -0.21
CA ARG A 184 -0.31 -13.42 -1.37
C ARG A 184 -1.46 -13.74 -2.31
N GLY A 185 -2.00 -12.70 -2.99
CA GLY A 185 -3.03 -12.88 -4.01
C GLY A 185 -4.45 -12.71 -3.48
N GLY A 186 -5.41 -13.23 -4.25
CA GLY A 186 -6.84 -13.05 -4.01
C GLY A 186 -7.48 -11.99 -4.91
N SER A 187 -8.81 -11.88 -4.87
CA SER A 187 -9.56 -11.00 -5.77
C SER A 187 -9.21 -9.52 -5.65
N GLU A 188 -8.88 -9.02 -4.46
CA GLU A 188 -8.46 -7.61 -4.28
C GLU A 188 -7.06 -7.35 -4.85
N ALA A 189 -6.14 -8.30 -4.70
CA ALA A 189 -4.83 -8.21 -5.35
C ALA A 189 -4.98 -8.22 -6.88
N ALA A 190 -5.83 -9.07 -7.42
CA ALA A 190 -6.14 -9.12 -8.85
C ALA A 190 -6.72 -7.79 -9.36
N ARG A 191 -7.67 -7.17 -8.63
CA ARG A 191 -8.20 -5.83 -8.97
C ARG A 191 -7.11 -4.78 -9.03
N THR A 192 -6.23 -4.79 -8.03
CA THR A 192 -5.11 -3.85 -7.97
C THR A 192 -4.17 -4.06 -9.15
N VAL A 193 -3.83 -5.30 -9.48
CA VAL A 193 -2.96 -5.64 -10.62
C VAL A 193 -3.58 -5.20 -11.95
N ILE A 194 -4.89 -5.44 -12.15
CA ILE A 194 -5.60 -4.96 -13.36
C ILE A 194 -5.52 -3.44 -13.45
N ALA A 195 -5.83 -2.73 -12.37
CA ALA A 195 -5.81 -1.27 -12.36
C ALA A 195 -4.41 -0.71 -12.65
N VAL A 196 -3.37 -1.32 -12.06
CA VAL A 196 -1.98 -0.92 -12.30
C VAL A 196 -1.55 -1.23 -13.73
N LEU A 197 -1.84 -2.42 -14.25
CA LEU A 197 -1.48 -2.80 -15.63
C LEU A 197 -2.22 -1.92 -16.65
N ARG A 198 -3.50 -1.63 -16.42
CA ARG A 198 -4.27 -0.70 -17.26
C ARG A 198 -3.66 0.69 -17.25
N LEU A 199 -3.32 1.22 -16.07
CA LEU A 199 -2.68 2.52 -15.96
C LEU A 199 -1.33 2.56 -16.67
N LEU A 200 -0.50 1.54 -16.48
CA LEU A 200 0.81 1.37 -17.08
C LEU A 200 0.74 1.40 -18.62
N VAL A 201 -0.14 0.57 -19.20
CA VAL A 201 -0.30 0.50 -20.67
C VAL A 201 -0.92 1.78 -21.22
N SER A 202 -1.94 2.36 -20.54
CA SER A 202 -2.54 3.63 -20.97
C SER A 202 -1.55 4.80 -20.91
N TRP A 203 -0.66 4.81 -19.91
CA TRP A 203 0.42 5.79 -19.85
C TRP A 203 1.39 5.61 -21.03
N ALA A 204 1.81 4.38 -21.34
CA ALA A 204 2.70 4.09 -22.44
C ALA A 204 2.12 4.49 -23.83
N ILE A 205 0.81 4.28 -24.02
CA ILE A 205 0.10 4.73 -25.24
C ILE A 205 0.14 6.26 -25.33
N ARG A 206 -0.20 6.96 -24.25
CA ARG A 206 -0.24 8.43 -24.22
C ARG A 206 1.14 9.07 -24.43
N GLU A 207 2.19 8.46 -23.89
CA GLU A 207 3.57 8.92 -24.06
C GLU A 207 4.22 8.43 -25.39
N ASN A 208 3.46 7.78 -26.27
CA ASN A 208 3.94 7.20 -27.53
C ASN A 208 5.14 6.25 -27.38
N LEU A 209 5.23 5.53 -26.26
CA LEU A 209 6.31 4.57 -25.99
C LEU A 209 6.10 3.22 -26.68
N ILE A 210 4.89 2.95 -27.14
CA ILE A 210 4.45 1.72 -27.78
C ILE A 210 3.57 2.05 -29.00
N LYS A 211 3.52 1.14 -29.96
CA LYS A 211 2.82 1.34 -31.24
C LYS A 211 1.32 1.05 -31.17
N ARG A 212 0.90 0.21 -30.20
CA ARG A 212 -0.50 -0.19 -30.09
C ARG A 212 -1.38 0.96 -29.60
N ALA A 213 -2.62 1.00 -30.08
CA ALA A 213 -3.63 1.98 -29.68
C ALA A 213 -4.61 1.44 -28.62
N ASP A 214 -4.76 0.10 -28.50
CA ASP A 214 -5.67 -0.55 -27.56
C ASP A 214 -4.97 -0.96 -26.26
N ASN A 215 -5.73 -1.06 -25.18
CA ASN A 215 -5.23 -1.53 -23.89
C ASN A 215 -5.82 -2.90 -23.54
N PRO A 216 -5.01 -3.99 -23.54
CA PRO A 216 -5.51 -5.35 -23.28
C PRO A 216 -6.01 -5.56 -21.85
N ALA A 217 -5.68 -4.65 -20.93
CA ALA A 217 -6.16 -4.68 -19.54
C ALA A 217 -7.50 -3.95 -19.34
N SER A 218 -8.04 -3.30 -20.40
CA SER A 218 -9.34 -2.63 -20.31
C SER A 218 -10.46 -3.62 -20.03
N ASP A 219 -11.42 -3.22 -19.18
CA ASP A 219 -12.61 -4.00 -18.80
C ASP A 219 -12.37 -5.37 -18.14
N MET A 220 -11.13 -5.67 -17.77
CA MET A 220 -10.80 -6.96 -17.13
C MET A 220 -11.41 -7.11 -15.74
N GLU A 221 -11.78 -6.02 -15.07
CA GLU A 221 -12.46 -6.04 -13.77
C GLU A 221 -13.81 -6.74 -13.82
N LYS A 222 -14.50 -6.72 -14.98
CA LYS A 222 -15.78 -7.40 -15.19
C LYS A 222 -15.70 -8.92 -14.99
N ASN A 223 -14.50 -9.48 -15.10
CA ASN A 223 -14.23 -10.91 -14.86
C ASN A 223 -14.00 -11.26 -13.39
N LEU A 224 -14.07 -10.30 -12.48
CA LEU A 224 -13.88 -10.52 -11.05
C LEU A 224 -15.23 -10.51 -10.32
N PRO A 225 -15.38 -11.31 -9.25
CA PRO A 225 -16.59 -11.28 -8.42
C PRO A 225 -16.90 -9.84 -7.99
N LYS A 226 -18.16 -9.44 -8.00
CA LYS A 226 -18.56 -8.12 -7.51
C LYS A 226 -18.00 -7.88 -6.10
N LYS A 227 -17.45 -6.70 -5.85
CA LYS A 227 -17.02 -6.33 -4.51
C LYS A 227 -18.23 -6.17 -3.63
N ARG A 228 -18.33 -6.94 -2.54
CA ARG A 228 -19.36 -6.68 -1.53
C ARG A 228 -19.12 -5.31 -0.94
N LYS A 229 -20.10 -4.43 -1.01
CA LYS A 229 -20.07 -3.17 -0.26
C LYS A 229 -20.06 -3.52 1.23
N LYS A 230 -19.10 -2.97 1.93
CA LYS A 230 -19.14 -2.99 3.40
C LYS A 230 -19.95 -1.77 3.81
N ASP A 231 -21.06 -1.99 4.43
CA ASP A 231 -22.03 -0.97 4.84
C ASP A 231 -22.31 -0.99 6.35
N ARG A 232 -21.39 -1.58 7.09
CA ARG A 232 -21.46 -1.68 8.55
C ARG A 232 -21.54 -0.27 9.19
N VAL A 233 -22.60 -0.04 9.90
CA VAL A 233 -22.83 1.10 10.79
C VAL A 233 -23.00 0.53 12.20
N LEU A 234 -22.35 1.09 13.20
CA LEU A 234 -22.49 0.68 14.59
C LEU A 234 -23.81 1.23 15.14
N SER A 235 -24.49 0.41 15.95
CA SER A 235 -25.59 0.92 16.78
C SER A 235 -25.06 1.97 17.76
N LEU A 236 -25.92 2.73 18.41
CA LEU A 236 -25.52 3.70 19.43
C LEU A 236 -24.81 2.99 20.61
N ASP A 237 -25.36 1.85 21.03
CA ASP A 237 -24.78 1.08 22.13
C ASP A 237 -23.42 0.50 21.76
N GLU A 238 -23.26 -0.02 20.52
CA GLU A 238 -21.96 -0.45 20.02
C GLU A 238 -20.97 0.70 19.97
N ALA A 239 -21.37 1.89 19.52
CA ALA A 239 -20.52 3.08 19.49
C ALA A 239 -20.07 3.51 20.91
N ARG A 240 -20.96 3.46 21.88
CA ARG A 240 -20.66 3.70 23.30
C ARG A 240 -19.70 2.67 23.88
N ILE A 241 -19.89 1.39 23.54
CA ILE A 241 -18.96 0.32 23.92
C ILE A 241 -17.57 0.57 23.33
N VAL A 242 -17.50 0.92 22.04
CA VAL A 242 -16.23 1.26 21.38
C VAL A 242 -15.58 2.49 22.03
N TRP A 243 -16.38 3.49 22.42
CA TRP A 243 -15.90 4.66 23.15
C TRP A 243 -15.25 4.26 24.49
N ARG A 244 -15.92 3.45 25.31
CA ARG A 244 -15.37 2.97 26.59
C ARG A 244 -14.12 2.10 26.40
N ALA A 245 -14.17 1.17 25.45
CA ALA A 245 -13.02 0.33 25.11
C ALA A 245 -11.81 1.16 24.63
N ALA A 246 -12.07 2.24 23.88
CA ALA A 246 -11.03 3.17 23.45
C ALA A 246 -10.44 3.96 24.62
N THR A 247 -11.28 4.37 25.58
CA THR A 247 -10.83 5.02 26.82
C THR A 247 -9.90 4.10 27.61
N SER A 248 -10.28 2.83 27.80
CA SER A 248 -9.45 1.80 28.44
C SER A 248 -8.13 1.54 27.70
N ALA A 249 -8.17 1.52 26.37
CA ALA A 249 -6.97 1.33 25.54
C ALA A 249 -5.95 2.48 25.68
N GLY A 250 -6.39 3.68 26.03
CA GLY A 250 -5.56 4.84 26.31
C GLY A 250 -4.79 5.41 25.11
N TYR A 251 -3.86 6.29 25.41
CA TYR A 251 -3.00 6.94 24.40
C TYR A 251 -2.05 5.90 23.74
N ALA A 252 -1.73 5.98 22.45
CA ALA A 252 -2.23 6.91 21.44
C ALA A 252 -3.36 6.27 20.61
N PHE A 253 -3.57 4.94 20.73
CA PHE A 253 -4.49 4.18 19.88
C PHE A 253 -5.96 4.39 20.30
N GLY A 254 -6.24 4.38 21.60
CA GLY A 254 -7.58 4.67 22.09
C GLY A 254 -7.99 6.10 21.79
N THR A 255 -7.08 7.06 22.03
CA THR A 255 -7.27 8.47 21.64
C THR A 255 -7.59 8.63 20.15
N HIS A 256 -6.92 7.88 19.27
CA HIS A 256 -7.23 7.87 17.85
C HIS A 256 -8.68 7.46 17.57
N VAL A 257 -9.18 6.40 18.23
CA VAL A 257 -10.56 5.93 18.07
C VAL A 257 -11.56 6.96 18.56
N GLN A 258 -11.30 7.55 19.73
CA GLN A 258 -12.16 8.57 20.32
C GLN A 258 -12.27 9.82 19.43
N LEU A 259 -11.15 10.33 18.93
CA LEU A 259 -11.12 11.47 18.01
C LEU A 259 -11.82 11.16 16.70
N MET A 260 -11.70 9.93 16.18
CA MET A 260 -12.45 9.51 14.99
C MET A 260 -13.96 9.50 15.22
N LEU A 261 -14.41 9.01 16.39
CA LEU A 261 -15.83 8.98 16.76
C LEU A 261 -16.40 10.39 16.93
N LEU A 262 -15.64 11.33 17.47
CA LEU A 262 -16.08 12.70 17.71
C LEU A 262 -16.08 13.57 16.45
N THR A 263 -15.28 13.24 15.43
CA THR A 263 -15.05 14.12 14.27
C THR A 263 -15.46 13.54 12.94
N GLY A 264 -15.63 12.21 12.86
CA GLY A 264 -15.85 11.53 11.57
C GLY A 264 -14.68 11.60 10.58
N CYS A 265 -13.50 12.02 10.99
CA CYS A 265 -12.29 12.09 10.18
C CYS A 265 -11.88 10.73 9.60
N ARG A 266 -11.08 10.74 8.52
CA ARG A 266 -10.42 9.50 8.06
C ARG A 266 -9.33 9.09 9.04
N ALA A 267 -9.15 7.78 9.22
CA ALA A 267 -8.14 7.25 10.14
C ALA A 267 -6.73 7.82 9.89
N GLY A 268 -6.37 8.04 8.61
CA GLY A 268 -5.08 8.64 8.26
C GLY A 268 -4.95 10.12 8.66
N GLU A 269 -6.04 10.86 8.74
CA GLU A 269 -6.04 12.27 9.10
C GLU A 269 -5.58 12.43 10.55
N TRP A 270 -6.21 11.77 11.50
CA TRP A 270 -5.75 11.78 12.88
C TRP A 270 -4.40 11.08 13.09
N ALA A 271 -4.11 10.01 12.35
CA ALA A 271 -2.84 9.31 12.46
C ALA A 271 -1.63 10.20 12.14
N HIS A 272 -1.80 11.15 11.23
CA HIS A 272 -0.74 12.07 10.77
C HIS A 272 -0.97 13.51 11.25
N ALA A 273 -1.97 13.75 12.10
CA ALA A 273 -2.24 15.08 12.63
C ALA A 273 -1.06 15.61 13.43
N VAL A 274 -0.75 16.87 13.20
CA VAL A 274 0.29 17.63 13.90
C VAL A 274 -0.34 18.79 14.66
N TRP A 275 0.34 19.24 15.70
CA TRP A 275 -0.19 20.29 16.58
C TRP A 275 -0.50 21.60 15.85
N ASN A 276 0.22 21.97 14.82
CA ASN A 276 -0.05 23.19 14.04
C ASN A 276 -1.35 23.13 13.21
N TRP A 277 -1.99 21.94 13.09
CA TRP A 277 -3.33 21.82 12.49
C TRP A 277 -4.46 22.06 13.48
N VAL A 278 -4.16 22.18 14.77
CA VAL A 278 -5.18 22.27 15.84
C VAL A 278 -5.16 23.65 16.47
N ASP A 279 -6.27 24.36 16.35
CA ASP A 279 -6.55 25.55 17.12
C ASP A 279 -7.45 25.19 18.31
N LEU A 280 -6.83 25.02 19.48
CA LEU A 280 -7.55 24.69 20.72
C LEU A 280 -8.39 25.86 21.24
N LYS A 281 -8.08 27.11 20.87
CA LYS A 281 -8.86 28.30 21.31
C LYS A 281 -10.17 28.39 20.55
N GLN A 282 -10.12 28.22 19.22
CA GLN A 282 -11.31 28.19 18.40
C GLN A 282 -11.99 26.83 18.34
N GLY A 283 -11.33 25.78 18.84
CA GLY A 283 -11.79 24.39 18.75
C GLY A 283 -11.91 23.95 17.28
N LEU A 284 -10.82 24.02 16.53
CA LEU A 284 -10.80 23.66 15.12
C LEU A 284 -9.62 22.71 14.83
N LEU A 285 -9.87 21.75 13.94
CA LEU A 285 -8.84 21.00 13.23
C LEU A 285 -8.81 21.50 11.79
N ILE A 286 -7.67 22.02 11.33
CA ILE A 286 -7.48 22.59 10.00
C ILE A 286 -6.44 21.74 9.27
N ILE A 287 -6.90 20.84 8.43
CA ILE A 287 -6.01 19.96 7.64
C ILE A 287 -5.68 20.70 6.33
N PRO A 288 -4.40 21.01 6.07
CA PRO A 288 -4.02 21.73 4.86
C PRO A 288 -4.20 20.88 3.60
N ALA A 289 -4.32 21.54 2.44
CA ALA A 289 -4.59 20.90 1.17
C ALA A 289 -3.55 19.82 0.83
N GLU A 290 -2.27 20.10 1.07
CA GLU A 290 -1.15 19.21 0.77
C GLU A 290 -1.22 17.90 1.56
N ALA A 291 -1.80 17.94 2.78
CA ALA A 291 -2.00 16.78 3.62
C ALA A 291 -3.31 16.05 3.34
N TYR A 292 -4.27 16.72 2.68
CA TYR A 292 -5.59 16.19 2.41
C TYR A 292 -5.64 15.42 1.08
N LYS A 293 -6.50 14.40 1.00
CA LYS A 293 -6.55 13.50 -0.17
C LYS A 293 -7.07 14.16 -1.45
N THR A 294 -7.85 15.24 -1.32
CA THR A 294 -8.54 15.91 -2.43
C THR A 294 -8.03 17.31 -2.71
N ASP A 295 -6.81 17.63 -2.24
CA ASP A 295 -6.14 18.92 -2.44
C ASP A 295 -6.98 20.17 -2.04
N HIS A 296 -7.77 20.02 -0.98
CA HIS A 296 -8.56 21.10 -0.38
C HIS A 296 -8.33 21.18 1.11
N VAL A 297 -8.30 22.40 1.66
CA VAL A 297 -8.27 22.59 3.11
C VAL A 297 -9.55 22.00 3.71
N HIS A 298 -9.40 21.14 4.72
CA HIS A 298 -10.54 20.58 5.45
C HIS A 298 -10.57 21.10 6.88
N VAL A 299 -11.61 21.86 7.20
CA VAL A 299 -11.84 22.44 8.52
C VAL A 299 -12.92 21.66 9.24
N ILE A 300 -12.62 21.19 10.45
CA ILE A 300 -13.50 20.38 11.28
C ILE A 300 -13.59 21.03 12.65
N PRO A 301 -14.79 21.36 13.15
CA PRO A 301 -14.96 21.82 14.50
C PRO A 301 -14.71 20.69 15.51
N LEU A 302 -13.97 21.01 16.55
CA LEU A 302 -13.71 20.12 17.67
C LEU A 302 -14.72 20.42 18.77
N VAL A 303 -15.45 19.40 19.16
CA VAL A 303 -16.38 19.46 20.30
C VAL A 303 -15.60 19.55 21.62
N PRO A 304 -16.22 20.00 22.74
CA PRO A 304 -15.55 20.15 24.03
C PRO A 304 -14.82 18.86 24.48
N GLU A 305 -15.41 17.71 24.24
CA GLU A 305 -14.81 16.39 24.58
C GLU A 305 -13.53 16.14 23.79
N ALA A 306 -13.51 16.49 22.49
CA ALA A 306 -12.30 16.35 21.68
C ALA A 306 -11.19 17.31 22.13
N VAL A 307 -11.56 18.55 22.49
CA VAL A 307 -10.61 19.53 23.05
C VAL A 307 -10.06 19.04 24.39
N ALA A 308 -10.90 18.48 25.25
CA ALA A 308 -10.47 17.91 26.54
C ALA A 308 -9.49 16.76 26.35
N ILE A 309 -9.78 15.85 25.43
CA ILE A 309 -8.86 14.75 25.06
C ILE A 309 -7.52 15.32 24.58
N LEU A 310 -7.52 16.27 23.67
CA LEU A 310 -6.30 16.85 23.10
C LEU A 310 -5.45 17.61 24.13
N LYS A 311 -6.07 18.27 25.10
CA LYS A 311 -5.37 18.91 26.21
C LYS A 311 -4.63 17.91 27.11
N ASN A 312 -5.12 16.68 27.20
CA ASN A 312 -4.54 15.59 28.00
C ASN A 312 -3.58 14.70 27.20
N VAL A 313 -3.38 14.95 25.91
CA VAL A 313 -2.38 14.22 25.12
C VAL A 313 -0.97 14.57 25.59
N PRO A 314 -0.10 13.57 25.86
CA PRO A 314 1.28 13.81 26.21
C PRO A 314 1.99 14.65 25.12
N LYS A 315 2.50 15.81 25.50
CA LYS A 315 3.31 16.63 24.58
C LYS A 315 4.72 16.08 24.61
N GLY A 316 5.18 15.52 23.48
CA GLY A 316 6.58 15.15 23.32
C GLY A 316 7.49 16.39 23.33
N ARG A 317 8.75 16.24 23.75
CA ARG A 317 9.68 17.36 23.91
C ARG A 317 9.93 18.11 22.59
N ASP A 318 10.02 17.37 21.46
CA ASP A 318 10.40 17.92 20.14
C ASP A 318 9.48 17.42 19.00
N GLY A 319 8.29 16.92 19.33
CA GLY A 319 7.46 16.19 18.37
C GLY A 319 6.28 16.99 17.84
N GLU A 320 6.11 16.99 16.52
CA GLU A 320 5.00 17.65 15.84
C GLU A 320 3.70 16.83 15.91
N TYR A 321 3.80 15.48 15.94
CA TYR A 321 2.65 14.60 15.81
C TYR A 321 1.87 14.48 17.12
N ILE A 322 0.54 14.67 17.01
CA ILE A 322 -0.38 14.56 18.15
C ILE A 322 -0.45 13.11 18.67
N LEU A 323 -0.55 12.14 17.75
CA LEU A 323 -0.62 10.73 18.08
C LEU A 323 0.67 10.02 17.66
N SER A 324 1.45 9.62 18.64
CA SER A 324 2.78 9.06 18.42
C SER A 324 3.14 8.03 19.48
N SER A 325 3.95 7.05 19.10
CA SER A 325 4.66 6.15 20.02
C SER A 325 6.14 6.51 20.19
N THR A 326 6.56 7.67 19.65
CA THR A 326 7.94 8.15 19.62
C THR A 326 8.01 9.62 20.06
N GLU A 327 7.29 9.98 21.12
CA GLU A 327 7.27 11.32 21.71
C GLU A 327 6.99 12.45 20.71
N GLY A 328 6.13 12.16 19.70
CA GLY A 328 5.76 13.13 18.66
C GLY A 328 6.69 13.17 17.45
N ALA A 329 7.84 12.48 17.47
CA ALA A 329 8.79 12.51 16.35
C ALA A 329 8.27 11.82 15.07
N LYS A 330 7.37 10.84 15.21
CA LYS A 330 6.78 10.10 14.09
C LYS A 330 5.30 9.85 14.32
N PRO A 331 4.49 9.82 13.25
CA PRO A 331 3.08 9.52 13.37
C PRO A 331 2.85 8.08 13.87
N ILE A 332 1.71 7.87 14.56
CA ILE A 332 1.31 6.55 15.02
C ILE A 332 1.20 5.55 13.87
N ARG A 333 1.78 4.36 14.06
CA ARG A 333 1.72 3.26 13.10
C ARG A 333 1.04 2.03 13.70
N GLY A 334 0.51 1.16 12.84
CA GLY A 334 -0.09 -0.09 13.31
C GLY A 334 -1.58 0.01 13.67
N ILE A 335 -2.26 1.11 13.37
CA ILE A 335 -3.70 1.32 13.60
C ILE A 335 -4.52 0.13 13.10
N GLY A 336 -4.29 -0.34 11.88
CA GLY A 336 -5.01 -1.51 11.36
C GLY A 336 -4.75 -2.82 12.13
N LYS A 337 -3.60 -2.95 12.81
CA LYS A 337 -3.34 -4.08 13.72
C LYS A 337 -4.13 -3.89 15.02
N PHE A 338 -4.12 -2.68 15.58
CA PHE A 338 -4.86 -2.34 16.78
C PHE A 338 -6.36 -2.67 16.65
N TYR A 339 -7.01 -2.25 15.56
CA TYR A 339 -8.43 -2.56 15.28
C TYR A 339 -8.71 -4.06 15.15
N ARG A 340 -7.74 -4.88 14.79
CA ARG A 340 -7.91 -6.34 14.62
C ARG A 340 -7.52 -7.17 15.83
N THR A 341 -6.79 -6.59 16.77
CA THR A 341 -6.23 -7.39 17.89
C THR A 341 -6.53 -6.82 19.26
N ARG A 342 -6.16 -5.57 19.53
CA ARG A 342 -6.28 -4.99 20.86
C ARG A 342 -7.68 -4.42 21.10
N LEU A 343 -8.21 -3.63 20.18
CA LEU A 343 -9.54 -3.04 20.36
C LEU A 343 -10.65 -4.08 20.56
N PRO A 344 -10.69 -5.22 19.85
CA PRO A 344 -11.66 -6.29 20.19
C PRO A 344 -11.49 -6.85 21.60
N ARG A 345 -10.27 -6.98 22.10
CA ARG A 345 -10.02 -7.42 23.48
C ARG A 345 -10.53 -6.44 24.50
N GLU A 346 -10.34 -5.14 24.29
CA GLU A 346 -10.87 -4.10 25.16
C GLU A 346 -12.43 -4.10 25.13
N ILE A 347 -13.03 -4.37 23.96
CA ILE A 347 -14.48 -4.52 23.83
C ILE A 347 -14.97 -5.72 24.67
N ILE A 348 -14.32 -6.87 24.54
CA ILE A 348 -14.65 -8.07 25.33
C ILE A 348 -14.51 -7.77 26.84
N ALA A 349 -13.46 -7.07 27.24
CA ALA A 349 -13.28 -6.67 28.63
C ALA A 349 -14.40 -5.77 29.14
N CYS A 350 -14.98 -4.92 28.28
CA CYS A 350 -16.11 -4.05 28.65
C CYS A 350 -17.48 -4.74 28.65
N THR A 351 -17.67 -5.81 27.88
CA THR A 351 -19.00 -6.40 27.58
C THR A 351 -19.10 -7.89 27.85
N GLY A 352 -17.98 -8.58 28.05
CA GLY A 352 -17.92 -10.04 28.18
C GLY A 352 -18.01 -10.78 26.85
N SER A 353 -18.24 -10.11 25.71
CA SER A 353 -18.43 -10.76 24.40
C SER A 353 -17.88 -9.94 23.23
N GLU A 354 -17.64 -10.61 22.10
CA GLU A 354 -17.32 -9.94 20.83
C GLU A 354 -18.59 -9.40 20.16
N PHE A 355 -18.43 -8.38 19.34
CA PHE A 355 -19.51 -7.95 18.45
C PHE A 355 -19.85 -9.04 17.43
N SER A 356 -21.11 -9.23 17.12
CA SER A 356 -21.60 -10.19 16.12
C SER A 356 -21.00 -9.96 14.73
N SER A 357 -20.58 -8.75 14.42
CA SER A 357 -19.95 -8.39 13.15
C SER A 357 -18.75 -7.49 13.38
N PRO A 358 -17.57 -7.83 12.80
CA PRO A 358 -16.36 -7.01 12.91
C PRO A 358 -16.55 -5.67 12.18
N PHE A 359 -15.88 -4.64 12.68
CA PHE A 359 -15.87 -3.32 12.08
C PHE A 359 -14.43 -2.81 11.84
N THR A 360 -14.32 -1.75 11.08
CA THR A 360 -13.06 -1.09 10.73
C THR A 360 -13.10 0.38 11.10
N SER A 361 -11.96 1.06 11.07
CA SER A 361 -11.90 2.52 11.26
C SER A 361 -12.80 3.29 10.27
N HIS A 362 -12.99 2.78 9.05
CA HIS A 362 -13.89 3.42 8.08
C HIS A 362 -15.36 3.28 8.47
N ASP A 363 -15.72 2.21 9.18
CA ASP A 363 -17.09 1.99 9.65
C ASP A 363 -17.42 2.94 10.82
N LEU A 364 -16.43 3.35 11.64
CA LEU A 364 -16.62 4.44 12.63
C LEU A 364 -17.00 5.75 11.95
N ARG A 365 -16.28 6.13 10.90
CA ARG A 365 -16.58 7.35 10.13
C ARG A 365 -17.97 7.26 9.49
N ARG A 366 -18.37 6.08 8.99
CA ARG A 366 -19.71 5.83 8.45
C ARG A 366 -20.77 5.94 9.54
N THR A 367 -20.47 5.45 10.74
CA THR A 367 -21.36 5.59 11.92
C THR A 367 -21.60 7.05 12.26
N VAL A 368 -20.55 7.86 12.36
CA VAL A 368 -20.70 9.32 12.61
C VAL A 368 -21.57 9.96 11.53
N ALA A 369 -21.31 9.66 10.24
CA ALA A 369 -22.09 10.19 9.14
C ALA A 369 -23.59 9.84 9.23
N THR A 370 -23.90 8.58 9.55
CA THR A 370 -25.29 8.09 9.69
C THR A 370 -25.97 8.74 10.88
N ARG A 371 -25.31 8.82 12.04
CA ARG A 371 -25.87 9.44 13.24
C ARG A 371 -26.09 10.94 13.10
N LEU A 372 -25.19 11.64 12.42
CA LEU A 372 -25.42 13.04 12.06
C LEU A 372 -26.65 13.17 11.15
N GLY A 373 -26.84 12.26 10.18
CA GLY A 373 -28.02 12.28 9.31
C GLY A 373 -29.32 12.07 10.06
N GLU A 374 -29.35 11.17 11.02
CA GLU A 374 -30.51 10.95 11.89
C GLU A 374 -30.84 12.19 12.75
N SER A 375 -29.83 12.90 13.24
CA SER A 375 -29.98 14.08 14.09
C SER A 375 -30.39 15.33 13.31
N LEU A 376 -29.96 15.46 12.06
CA LEU A 376 -30.15 16.66 11.22
C LEU A 376 -31.40 16.61 10.34
N GLY A 377 -31.97 15.41 10.15
CA GLY A 377 -33.17 15.22 9.34
C GLY A 377 -32.97 15.54 7.85
N VAL A 378 -34.08 15.86 7.16
CA VAL A 378 -34.09 16.19 5.74
C VAL A 378 -33.33 17.51 5.51
N GLY A 379 -32.31 17.48 4.66
CA GLY A 379 -31.43 18.65 4.39
C GLY A 379 -30.03 18.54 4.99
N GLY A 380 -29.79 17.58 5.90
CA GLY A 380 -28.47 17.37 6.52
C GLY A 380 -27.37 16.84 5.61
N GLU A 381 -27.69 16.38 4.38
CA GLU A 381 -26.69 15.76 3.47
C GLU A 381 -25.50 16.67 3.15
N GLN A 382 -25.74 17.97 2.93
CA GLN A 382 -24.66 18.92 2.64
C GLN A 382 -23.74 19.06 3.85
N LEU A 383 -24.31 19.13 5.04
CA LEU A 383 -23.55 19.24 6.28
C LEU A 383 -22.71 17.98 6.52
N ILE A 384 -23.28 16.80 6.31
CA ILE A 384 -22.56 15.52 6.39
C ILE A 384 -21.40 15.48 5.39
N LYS A 385 -21.62 15.91 4.14
CA LYS A 385 -20.56 16.01 3.12
C LYS A 385 -19.43 16.92 3.58
N LYS A 386 -19.75 18.07 4.22
CA LYS A 386 -18.75 19.01 4.76
C LYS A 386 -17.98 18.40 5.94
N VAL A 387 -18.65 17.79 6.92
CA VAL A 387 -17.99 17.08 8.04
C VAL A 387 -17.07 15.98 7.49
N LEU A 388 -17.51 15.25 6.48
CA LEU A 388 -16.72 14.20 5.86
C LEU A 388 -15.64 14.72 4.87
N GLY A 389 -15.61 16.02 4.56
CA GLY A 389 -14.67 16.59 3.60
C GLY A 389 -14.81 15.98 2.21
N HIS A 390 -16.06 15.77 1.77
CA HIS A 390 -16.35 15.46 0.39
C HIS A 390 -16.43 16.75 -0.41
N SER A 391 -15.63 16.89 -1.46
CA SER A 391 -15.70 18.03 -2.38
C SER A 391 -16.92 17.89 -3.28
N ASP A 392 -17.71 18.96 -3.37
CA ASP A 392 -18.87 19.00 -4.27
C ASP A 392 -18.46 19.34 -5.71
N GLY A 393 -17.16 19.56 -5.98
CA GLY A 393 -16.65 19.99 -7.28
C GLY A 393 -17.11 21.38 -7.72
N SER A 394 -17.85 22.12 -6.88
CA SER A 394 -18.36 23.45 -7.22
C SER A 394 -17.35 24.55 -6.92
N VAL A 395 -17.33 25.58 -7.75
CA VAL A 395 -16.47 26.77 -7.59
C VAL A 395 -16.75 27.48 -6.26
N THR A 396 -17.97 27.43 -5.77
CA THR A 396 -18.41 28.02 -4.49
C THR A 396 -17.72 27.33 -3.28
N ALA A 397 -17.31 26.08 -3.40
CA ALA A 397 -16.60 25.38 -2.33
C ALA A 397 -15.22 25.98 -2.00
N ILE A 398 -14.61 26.70 -2.97
CA ILE A 398 -13.31 27.36 -2.81
C ILE A 398 -13.42 28.60 -1.91
N TYR A 399 -14.52 29.31 -1.96
CA TYR A 399 -14.71 30.57 -1.26
C TYR A 399 -15.30 30.45 0.15
N ASN A 400 -15.99 29.33 0.46
CA ASN A 400 -16.68 29.17 1.74
C ASN A 400 -15.90 28.18 2.66
N ARG A 401 -14.65 28.51 2.99
CA ARG A 401 -13.78 27.66 3.83
C ARG A 401 -14.29 27.48 5.26
N TYR A 402 -14.97 28.50 5.80
CA TYR A 402 -15.55 28.51 7.15
C TYR A 402 -17.07 28.39 7.16
N GLY A 403 -17.71 28.32 5.98
CA GLY A 403 -19.13 28.10 5.90
C GLY A 403 -19.52 26.76 6.54
N TYR A 404 -20.57 26.80 7.32
CA TYR A 404 -21.11 25.64 8.05
C TYR A 404 -20.32 25.19 9.30
N VAL A 405 -19.23 25.86 9.73
CA VAL A 405 -18.50 25.47 10.95
C VAL A 405 -19.42 25.46 12.17
N LYS A 406 -20.32 26.45 12.28
CA LYS A 406 -21.28 26.58 13.38
C LYS A 406 -22.29 25.42 13.37
N GLU A 407 -22.82 25.12 12.19
CA GLU A 407 -23.79 24.04 12.00
C GLU A 407 -23.14 22.66 12.18
N MET A 408 -21.92 22.47 11.63
CA MET A 408 -21.14 21.25 11.87
C MET A 408 -20.86 21.03 13.35
N ARG A 409 -20.51 22.11 14.08
CA ARG A 409 -20.26 22.06 15.52
C ARG A 409 -21.50 21.61 16.27
N ALA A 410 -22.64 22.22 16.00
CA ALA A 410 -23.91 21.86 16.65
C ALA A 410 -24.28 20.38 16.44
N GLY A 411 -24.12 19.89 15.21
CA GLY A 411 -24.38 18.48 14.91
C GLY A 411 -23.42 17.53 15.61
N LEU A 412 -22.12 17.85 15.60
CA LEU A 412 -21.10 17.02 16.28
C LEU A 412 -21.23 17.06 17.81
N GLU A 413 -21.64 18.19 18.40
CA GLU A 413 -21.93 18.29 19.84
C GLU A 413 -23.16 17.47 20.24
N ALA A 414 -24.21 17.49 19.41
CA ALA A 414 -25.38 16.64 19.63
C ALA A 414 -24.99 15.15 19.60
N TRP A 415 -24.19 14.74 18.62
CA TRP A 415 -23.65 13.38 18.55
C TRP A 415 -22.75 13.05 19.75
N ALA A 416 -21.84 13.93 20.13
CA ALA A 416 -20.93 13.71 21.26
C ALA A 416 -21.69 13.49 22.57
N ARG A 417 -22.74 14.27 22.84
CA ARG A 417 -23.63 14.09 23.97
C ARG A 417 -24.29 12.71 24.01
N GLU A 418 -24.72 12.20 22.83
CA GLU A 418 -25.30 10.86 22.77
C GLU A 418 -24.25 9.76 22.95
N LEU A 419 -23.06 9.96 22.41
CA LEU A 419 -21.97 8.99 22.46
C LEU A 419 -21.39 8.81 23.86
N THR A 420 -21.29 9.89 24.63
CA THR A 420 -20.57 9.91 25.91
C THR A 420 -21.48 9.70 27.15
N LYS A 421 -22.81 9.62 26.96
CA LYS A 421 -23.76 9.12 27.99
C LYS A 421 -23.47 7.65 28.28
#